data_57f867c8acdb54c620a3bbbc75e7a623
#
_entry.id   57f867c8acdb54c620a3bbbc75e7a623
#
_cell.length_a   1.000
_cell.length_b   1.000
_cell.length_c   1.000
_cell.angle_alpha   90.00
_cell.angle_beta   90.00
_cell.angle_gamma   90.00
#
_symmetry.space_group_name_H-M   'P 1'
#
loop_
_entity.id
_entity.type
_entity.pdbx_description
1 polymer ?
#
loop_
_entity_poly.entity_id
_entity_poly.type
_entity_poly.pdbx_seq_one_letter_code
_entity_poly.pdbx_strand_id
1 'polypeptide(L)'
;MTITVVTDVLGQANNGTTIAAMHLISYLTHKGHNVRVLCPDADKKGTANYYVVPTLNLGIFQPIVDHNGVSLAKGDKMTVARAIHDADEVHIMLPFALGRKAAKLCVEFGIPVSAGFHVQAENVTAHFFNWMGSTAINRAVYRNFWSHFYNHIDAIHYPTEFIRQEFESVIKQKTPAYVISNGVNDSFVHKDIVRTPELNGKFVILCTGRLSKEKRQGLLIRAAKLSKYSDEIQLLFAGEGPRLGELQRLARSLNLKNPPMFAFYSREDLVDVINMCDLYVHTSEIEIEAISCLEAISCGLVPVINDSKKSATRYFALDEKNLFNLNDPKDLADKIDYWHDHPTEKAARAEAYHSYSGQFNFDHCMEEMEKMIIATSKIKKEPLHRKA
;
A
#
# COMPACT_ATOMS: atom_id res chain seq x y z
N MET A 1 -4.46 -20.75 -17.81
CA MET A 1 -3.09 -20.28 -18.14
C MET A 1 -2.16 -20.64 -16.99
N THR A 2 -0.85 -20.76 -17.27
CA THR A 2 0.19 -20.86 -16.24
C THR A 2 0.78 -19.47 -16.02
N ILE A 3 0.58 -18.91 -14.83
CA ILE A 3 1.05 -17.57 -14.45
C ILE A 3 2.05 -17.71 -13.30
N THR A 4 3.22 -17.09 -13.41
CA THR A 4 4.19 -17.07 -12.32
C THR A 4 4.19 -15.71 -11.64
N VAL A 5 3.81 -15.66 -10.36
CA VAL A 5 3.90 -14.44 -9.54
C VAL A 5 5.23 -14.44 -8.79
N VAL A 6 6.02 -13.37 -8.96
CA VAL A 6 7.34 -13.19 -8.34
C VAL A 6 7.25 -12.12 -7.26
N THR A 7 7.50 -12.49 -6.02
CA THR A 7 7.42 -11.57 -4.87
C THR A 7 8.59 -11.75 -3.91
N ASP A 8 9.13 -10.64 -3.40
CA ASP A 8 10.19 -10.65 -2.38
C ASP A 8 9.64 -10.76 -0.94
N VAL A 9 8.32 -10.57 -0.74
CA VAL A 9 7.69 -10.59 0.58
C VAL A 9 6.31 -11.23 0.48
N LEU A 10 6.07 -12.33 1.18
CA LEU A 10 4.76 -13.00 1.23
C LEU A 10 4.33 -13.42 2.64
N GLY A 11 5.28 -13.65 3.56
CA GLY A 11 5.06 -14.39 4.82
C GLY A 11 4.20 -13.68 5.89
N GLN A 12 4.05 -12.36 5.87
CA GLN A 12 3.22 -11.62 6.84
C GLN A 12 2.45 -10.50 6.13
N ALA A 13 1.13 -10.49 6.30
CA ALA A 13 0.23 -9.47 5.74
C ALA A 13 0.34 -8.11 6.47
N ASN A 14 1.55 -7.63 6.70
CA ASN A 14 1.85 -6.42 7.47
C ASN A 14 2.19 -5.19 6.60
N ASN A 15 2.17 -5.35 5.28
CA ASN A 15 2.40 -4.25 4.34
C ASN A 15 1.53 -4.40 3.08
N GLY A 16 1.26 -3.27 2.41
CA GLY A 16 0.36 -3.22 1.26
C GLY A 16 0.80 -4.09 0.08
N THR A 17 2.11 -4.24 -0.17
CA THR A 17 2.62 -5.06 -1.29
C THR A 17 2.37 -6.55 -1.04
N THR A 18 2.57 -7.03 0.18
CA THR A 18 2.28 -8.42 0.54
C THR A 18 0.80 -8.72 0.41
N ILE A 19 -0.06 -7.83 0.90
CA ILE A 19 -1.52 -7.96 0.78
C ILE A 19 -1.92 -8.01 -0.70
N ALA A 20 -1.42 -7.10 -1.53
CA ALA A 20 -1.70 -7.08 -2.97
C ALA A 20 -1.25 -8.37 -3.67
N ALA A 21 -0.06 -8.90 -3.33
CA ALA A 21 0.42 -10.17 -3.88
C ALA A 21 -0.46 -11.35 -3.47
N MET A 22 -0.84 -11.44 -2.19
CA MET A 22 -1.72 -12.51 -1.68
C MET A 22 -3.10 -12.46 -2.35
N HIS A 23 -3.67 -11.27 -2.49
CA HIS A 23 -4.95 -11.06 -3.17
C HIS A 23 -4.90 -11.51 -4.63
N LEU A 24 -3.87 -11.09 -5.37
CA LEU A 24 -3.69 -11.46 -6.78
C LEU A 24 -3.53 -12.97 -6.94
N ILE A 25 -2.67 -13.62 -6.13
CA ILE A 25 -2.44 -15.06 -6.15
C ILE A 25 -3.74 -15.81 -5.87
N SER A 26 -4.47 -15.41 -4.83
CA SER A 26 -5.75 -16.03 -4.44
C SER A 26 -6.79 -15.89 -5.53
N TYR A 27 -6.97 -14.69 -6.07
CA TYR A 27 -7.94 -14.40 -7.11
C TYR A 27 -7.66 -15.22 -8.39
N LEU A 28 -6.43 -15.17 -8.90
CA LEU A 28 -6.05 -15.93 -10.12
C LEU A 28 -6.20 -17.44 -9.92
N THR A 29 -5.88 -17.96 -8.74
CA THR A 29 -6.07 -19.37 -8.41
C THR A 29 -7.57 -19.73 -8.40
N HIS A 30 -8.40 -18.88 -7.80
CA HIS A 30 -9.86 -19.07 -7.78
C HIS A 30 -10.48 -19.04 -9.19
N LYS A 31 -9.94 -18.21 -10.08
CA LYS A 31 -10.33 -18.15 -11.51
C LYS A 31 -9.87 -19.38 -12.33
N GLY A 32 -9.17 -20.33 -11.72
CA GLY A 32 -8.75 -21.58 -12.36
C GLY A 32 -7.43 -21.49 -13.15
N HIS A 33 -6.63 -20.42 -12.93
CA HIS A 33 -5.28 -20.37 -13.46
C HIS A 33 -4.33 -21.29 -12.67
N ASN A 34 -3.33 -21.85 -13.36
CA ASN A 34 -2.22 -22.55 -12.71
C ASN A 34 -1.22 -21.48 -12.22
N VAL A 35 -1.37 -21.06 -10.97
CA VAL A 35 -0.52 -20.00 -10.39
C VAL A 35 0.71 -20.63 -9.73
N ARG A 36 1.90 -20.23 -10.19
CA ARG A 36 3.18 -20.51 -9.55
C ARG A 36 3.65 -19.30 -8.77
N VAL A 37 4.25 -19.54 -7.60
CA VAL A 37 4.73 -18.45 -6.73
C VAL A 37 6.22 -18.61 -6.50
N LEU A 38 7.00 -17.59 -6.87
CA LEU A 38 8.42 -17.50 -6.60
C LEU A 38 8.65 -16.51 -5.45
N CYS A 39 9.07 -17.00 -4.28
CA CYS A 39 9.18 -16.19 -3.07
C CYS A 39 10.32 -16.69 -2.15
N PRO A 40 10.71 -15.91 -1.11
CA PRO A 40 11.72 -16.33 -0.15
C PRO A 40 11.17 -17.10 1.07
N ASP A 41 9.85 -17.33 1.15
CA ASP A 41 9.18 -17.86 2.34
C ASP A 41 9.54 -19.33 2.59
N ALA A 42 10.39 -19.58 3.57
CA ALA A 42 10.92 -20.89 3.89
C ALA A 42 9.84 -21.91 4.30
N ASP A 43 8.74 -21.45 4.92
CA ASP A 43 7.60 -22.27 5.32
C ASP A 43 6.81 -22.84 4.12
N LYS A 44 6.96 -22.24 2.94
CA LYS A 44 6.36 -22.72 1.69
C LYS A 44 7.22 -23.76 0.97
N LYS A 45 8.38 -24.10 1.50
CA LYS A 45 9.27 -25.09 0.88
C LYS A 45 8.62 -26.46 0.83
N GLY A 46 8.53 -27.03 -0.38
CA GLY A 46 7.87 -28.32 -0.62
C GLY A 46 6.37 -28.21 -0.88
N THR A 47 5.77 -27.04 -0.78
CA THR A 47 4.38 -26.82 -1.18
C THR A 47 4.28 -26.79 -2.71
N ALA A 48 3.26 -27.44 -3.27
CA ALA A 48 3.03 -27.46 -4.71
C ALA A 48 2.91 -26.02 -5.26
N ASN A 49 3.48 -25.80 -6.43
CA ASN A 49 3.54 -24.50 -7.11
C ASN A 49 4.32 -23.38 -6.41
N TYR A 50 4.97 -23.66 -5.27
CA TYR A 50 5.86 -22.69 -4.62
C TYR A 50 7.33 -22.98 -4.91
N TYR A 51 8.03 -21.99 -5.43
CA TYR A 51 9.47 -22.01 -5.73
C TYR A 51 10.18 -21.10 -4.73
N VAL A 52 10.80 -21.71 -3.72
CA VAL A 52 11.40 -20.98 -2.62
C VAL A 52 12.87 -20.69 -2.90
N VAL A 53 13.26 -19.43 -2.81
CA VAL A 53 14.62 -18.94 -2.93
C VAL A 53 15.15 -18.44 -1.59
N PRO A 54 16.49 -18.45 -1.36
CA PRO A 54 17.03 -17.93 -0.11
C PRO A 54 16.84 -16.42 0.00
N THR A 55 16.70 -15.92 1.23
CA THR A 55 16.73 -14.50 1.55
C THR A 55 18.12 -13.91 1.31
N LEU A 56 18.16 -12.65 0.91
CA LEU A 56 19.40 -11.89 0.77
C LEU A 56 19.83 -11.38 2.16
N ASN A 57 21.02 -11.77 2.61
CA ASN A 57 21.62 -11.18 3.80
C ASN A 57 22.38 -9.91 3.43
N LEU A 58 21.95 -8.77 3.96
CA LEU A 58 22.54 -7.45 3.71
C LEU A 58 23.62 -7.07 4.74
N GLY A 59 24.09 -8.02 5.54
CA GLY A 59 25.15 -7.81 6.53
C GLY A 59 24.77 -6.73 7.54
N ILE A 60 25.55 -5.65 7.64
CA ILE A 60 25.34 -4.55 8.58
C ILE A 60 24.00 -3.80 8.39
N PHE A 61 23.38 -3.90 7.23
CA PHE A 61 22.06 -3.29 6.93
C PHE A 61 20.89 -4.22 7.21
N GLN A 62 21.14 -5.50 7.54
CA GLN A 62 20.07 -6.48 7.81
C GLN A 62 19.12 -6.03 8.92
N PRO A 63 19.57 -5.48 10.07
CA PRO A 63 18.67 -5.03 11.11
C PRO A 63 17.69 -3.92 10.66
N ILE A 64 18.10 -3.06 9.71
CA ILE A 64 17.25 -2.01 9.15
C ILE A 64 16.13 -2.63 8.30
N VAL A 65 16.46 -3.63 7.51
CA VAL A 65 15.50 -4.33 6.63
C VAL A 65 14.52 -5.14 7.46
N ASP A 66 15.01 -5.90 8.44
CA ASP A 66 14.17 -6.71 9.34
C ASP A 66 13.23 -5.83 10.18
N HIS A 67 13.73 -4.69 10.69
CA HIS A 67 12.91 -3.73 11.43
C HIS A 67 11.77 -3.16 10.58
N ASN A 68 11.95 -3.11 9.27
CA ASN A 68 10.92 -2.67 8.32
C ASN A 68 9.99 -3.80 7.85
N GLY A 69 10.19 -5.03 8.33
CA GLY A 69 9.39 -6.19 7.94
C GLY A 69 9.48 -6.52 6.44
N VAL A 70 10.62 -6.20 5.83
CA VAL A 70 10.90 -6.49 4.41
C VAL A 70 11.98 -7.55 4.37
N SER A 71 11.75 -8.64 3.63
CA SER A 71 12.77 -9.64 3.31
C SER A 71 13.11 -9.50 1.84
N LEU A 72 14.39 -9.24 1.52
CA LEU A 72 14.83 -9.25 0.12
C LEU A 72 15.28 -10.65 -0.26
N ALA A 73 14.89 -11.11 -1.45
CA ALA A 73 15.22 -12.44 -1.94
C ALA A 73 16.45 -12.45 -2.84
N LYS A 74 17.30 -13.47 -2.67
CA LYS A 74 18.39 -13.76 -3.58
C LYS A 74 18.00 -14.93 -4.48
N GLY A 75 17.46 -14.65 -5.67
CA GLY A 75 17.13 -15.69 -6.64
C GLY A 75 18.40 -16.39 -7.15
N ASP A 76 18.50 -17.71 -7.02
CA ASP A 76 19.43 -18.48 -7.84
C ASP A 76 18.86 -18.69 -9.26
N LYS A 77 19.75 -18.78 -10.27
CA LYS A 77 19.31 -18.83 -11.68
C LYS A 77 18.46 -20.07 -11.98
N MET A 78 18.75 -21.21 -11.36
CA MET A 78 18.05 -22.47 -11.62
C MET A 78 16.62 -22.46 -11.07
N THR A 79 16.44 -22.02 -9.83
CA THR A 79 15.10 -21.95 -9.21
C THR A 79 14.23 -20.94 -9.92
N VAL A 80 14.76 -19.74 -10.26
CA VAL A 80 14.02 -18.74 -11.04
C VAL A 80 13.63 -19.29 -12.41
N ALA A 81 14.57 -19.91 -13.15
CA ALA A 81 14.30 -20.49 -14.45
C ALA A 81 13.22 -21.59 -14.38
N ARG A 82 13.26 -22.47 -13.36
CA ARG A 82 12.21 -23.49 -13.18
C ARG A 82 10.85 -22.90 -12.87
N ALA A 83 10.80 -21.82 -12.09
CA ALA A 83 9.54 -21.17 -11.73
C ALA A 83 8.85 -20.54 -12.95
N ILE A 84 9.62 -19.97 -13.89
CA ILE A 84 9.10 -19.28 -15.08
C ILE A 84 9.03 -20.19 -16.32
N HIS A 85 9.63 -21.36 -16.29
CA HIS A 85 9.63 -22.29 -17.44
C HIS A 85 8.19 -22.63 -17.86
N ASP A 86 7.89 -22.51 -19.13
CA ASP A 86 6.56 -22.74 -19.71
C ASP A 86 5.42 -21.89 -19.07
N ALA A 87 5.75 -20.77 -18.42
CA ALA A 87 4.74 -19.82 -18.03
C ALA A 87 4.21 -19.07 -19.26
N ASP A 88 2.90 -18.88 -19.32
CA ASP A 88 2.26 -18.04 -20.32
C ASP A 88 2.57 -16.55 -20.07
N GLU A 89 2.75 -16.20 -18.78
CA GLU A 89 3.09 -14.86 -18.33
C GLU A 89 3.76 -14.89 -16.96
N VAL A 90 4.59 -13.89 -16.68
CA VAL A 90 5.26 -13.69 -15.39
C VAL A 90 4.92 -12.31 -14.83
N HIS A 91 4.22 -12.25 -13.69
CA HIS A 91 3.92 -11.02 -12.98
C HIS A 91 4.91 -10.77 -11.84
N ILE A 92 5.60 -9.63 -11.84
CA ILE A 92 6.63 -9.29 -10.86
C ILE A 92 6.17 -8.17 -9.95
N MET A 93 6.14 -8.41 -8.63
CA MET A 93 5.63 -7.42 -7.66
C MET A 93 6.60 -6.27 -7.38
N LEU A 94 7.92 -6.51 -7.39
CA LEU A 94 8.92 -5.53 -6.93
C LEU A 94 10.17 -5.48 -7.82
N PRO A 95 10.77 -4.28 -8.03
CA PRO A 95 11.95 -4.07 -8.89
C PRO A 95 13.29 -4.39 -8.19
N PHE A 96 13.30 -5.34 -7.24
CA PHE A 96 14.48 -5.70 -6.48
C PHE A 96 15.28 -6.87 -7.11
N ALA A 97 16.22 -7.44 -6.38
CA ALA A 97 17.18 -8.40 -6.94
C ALA A 97 16.51 -9.63 -7.58
N LEU A 98 15.49 -10.20 -6.93
CA LEU A 98 14.72 -11.33 -7.45
C LEU A 98 13.94 -10.94 -8.70
N GLY A 99 13.17 -9.85 -8.62
CA GLY A 99 12.38 -9.34 -9.74
C GLY A 99 13.22 -8.99 -10.96
N ARG A 100 14.37 -8.31 -10.78
CA ARG A 100 15.34 -8.01 -11.86
C ARG A 100 15.89 -9.26 -12.52
N LYS A 101 16.16 -10.30 -11.74
CA LYS A 101 16.64 -11.57 -12.27
C LYS A 101 15.55 -12.29 -13.07
N ALA A 102 14.33 -12.33 -12.55
CA ALA A 102 13.20 -12.91 -13.25
C ALA A 102 12.92 -12.18 -14.57
N ALA A 103 12.86 -10.84 -14.57
CA ALA A 103 12.67 -10.03 -15.78
C ALA A 103 13.73 -10.31 -16.86
N LYS A 104 15.03 -10.40 -16.48
CA LYS A 104 16.09 -10.74 -17.41
C LYS A 104 15.92 -12.12 -18.02
N LEU A 105 15.54 -13.12 -17.23
CA LEU A 105 15.31 -14.48 -17.73
C LEU A 105 14.06 -14.55 -18.61
N CYS A 106 13.00 -13.78 -18.31
CA CYS A 106 11.83 -13.66 -19.19
C CYS A 106 12.23 -13.13 -20.58
N VAL A 107 13.06 -12.08 -20.63
CA VAL A 107 13.60 -11.55 -21.89
C VAL A 107 14.49 -12.59 -22.61
N GLU A 108 15.37 -13.30 -21.87
CA GLU A 108 16.24 -14.34 -22.40
C GLU A 108 15.43 -15.50 -23.04
N PHE A 109 14.32 -15.90 -22.40
CA PHE A 109 13.48 -17.02 -22.83
C PHE A 109 12.32 -16.63 -23.73
N GLY A 110 12.10 -15.34 -23.97
CA GLY A 110 10.98 -14.85 -24.77
C GLY A 110 9.62 -15.00 -24.08
N ILE A 111 9.58 -14.94 -22.74
CA ILE A 111 8.36 -15.04 -21.94
C ILE A 111 7.80 -13.63 -21.71
N PRO A 112 6.50 -13.39 -21.98
CA PRO A 112 5.83 -12.13 -21.65
C PRO A 112 5.90 -11.83 -20.15
N VAL A 113 6.10 -10.55 -19.80
CA VAL A 113 6.30 -10.15 -18.40
C VAL A 113 5.60 -8.84 -18.07
N SER A 114 4.78 -8.87 -17.03
CA SER A 114 4.22 -7.67 -16.40
C SER A 114 4.82 -7.39 -15.03
N ALA A 115 4.66 -6.18 -14.54
CA ALA A 115 5.13 -5.85 -13.19
C ALA A 115 4.23 -4.83 -12.49
N GLY A 116 4.09 -4.96 -11.17
CA GLY A 116 3.47 -3.96 -10.32
C GLY A 116 4.44 -2.84 -9.94
N PHE A 117 3.92 -1.63 -9.78
CA PHE A 117 4.65 -0.47 -9.26
C PHE A 117 4.23 -0.24 -7.80
N HIS A 118 4.77 -1.06 -6.90
CA HIS A 118 4.36 -1.08 -5.47
C HIS A 118 5.38 -0.42 -4.52
N VAL A 119 6.43 0.20 -5.04
CA VAL A 119 7.45 0.87 -4.22
C VAL A 119 7.76 2.25 -4.76
N GLN A 120 7.60 3.27 -3.91
CA GLN A 120 7.95 4.65 -4.20
C GLN A 120 9.41 4.92 -3.82
N ALA A 121 10.11 5.78 -4.58
CA ALA A 121 11.51 6.09 -4.31
C ALA A 121 11.72 6.66 -2.91
N GLU A 122 10.78 7.46 -2.43
CA GLU A 122 10.76 8.05 -1.10
C GLU A 122 10.75 6.99 0.01
N ASN A 123 10.05 5.88 -0.18
CA ASN A 123 10.05 4.78 0.78
C ASN A 123 11.43 4.13 0.88
N VAL A 124 12.11 3.94 -0.26
CA VAL A 124 13.47 3.39 -0.29
C VAL A 124 14.46 4.33 0.41
N THR A 125 14.40 5.62 0.09
CA THR A 125 15.35 6.61 0.65
C THR A 125 15.07 6.94 2.12
N ALA A 126 13.83 6.86 2.59
CA ALA A 126 13.45 7.03 3.98
C ALA A 126 14.11 5.99 4.90
N HIS A 127 14.17 4.73 4.43
CA HIS A 127 14.72 3.64 5.22
C HIS A 127 16.26 3.63 5.27
N PHE A 128 16.93 4.06 4.22
CA PHE A 128 18.38 3.91 4.14
C PHE A 128 19.20 5.08 4.68
N PHE A 129 18.74 6.33 4.67
CA PHE A 129 19.59 7.46 5.11
C PHE A 129 18.83 8.69 5.59
N ASN A 130 17.55 8.57 5.90
CA ASN A 130 16.75 9.75 6.23
C ASN A 130 16.65 10.80 5.08
N TRP A 131 16.85 10.37 3.84
CA TRP A 131 16.93 11.23 2.64
C TRP A 131 15.61 11.32 1.88
N MET A 132 14.51 10.96 2.52
CA MET A 132 13.13 11.02 1.99
C MET A 132 12.79 12.37 1.32
N GLY A 133 13.42 13.45 1.77
CA GLY A 133 13.26 14.80 1.21
C GLY A 133 14.10 15.11 -0.02
N SER A 134 15.08 14.28 -0.38
CA SER A 134 16.01 14.58 -1.48
C SER A 134 15.43 14.23 -2.85
N THR A 135 14.89 15.23 -3.55
CA THR A 135 14.35 15.06 -4.92
C THR A 135 15.39 14.49 -5.89
N ALA A 136 16.66 14.87 -5.78
CA ALA A 136 17.71 14.39 -6.67
C ALA A 136 17.96 12.88 -6.49
N ILE A 137 17.99 12.41 -5.23
CA ILE A 137 18.21 11.01 -4.90
C ILE A 137 17.00 10.17 -5.32
N ASN A 138 15.78 10.63 -5.03
CA ASN A 138 14.55 9.95 -5.44
C ASN A 138 14.47 9.80 -6.96
N ARG A 139 14.82 10.84 -7.71
CA ARG A 139 14.93 10.76 -9.19
C ARG A 139 15.99 9.75 -9.65
N ALA A 140 17.13 9.66 -8.96
CA ALA A 140 18.15 8.66 -9.27
C ALA A 140 17.63 7.23 -9.02
N VAL A 141 16.87 7.00 -7.93
CA VAL A 141 16.23 5.71 -7.65
C VAL A 141 15.24 5.34 -8.76
N TYR A 142 14.35 6.24 -9.16
CA TYR A 142 13.41 5.97 -10.27
C TYR A 142 14.12 5.68 -11.59
N ARG A 143 15.20 6.43 -11.94
CA ARG A 143 16.01 6.13 -13.13
C ARG A 143 16.68 4.78 -13.04
N ASN A 144 17.14 4.37 -11.85
CA ASN A 144 17.71 3.04 -11.63
C ASN A 144 16.65 1.95 -11.79
N PHE A 145 15.41 2.14 -11.27
CA PHE A 145 14.30 1.23 -11.49
C PHE A 145 14.00 1.08 -12.99
N TRP A 146 13.96 2.20 -13.72
CA TRP A 146 13.74 2.16 -15.16
C TRP A 146 14.85 1.39 -15.87
N SER A 147 16.10 1.82 -15.74
CA SER A 147 17.24 1.29 -16.50
C SER A 147 17.55 -0.18 -16.23
N HIS A 148 17.21 -0.71 -15.04
CA HIS A 148 17.57 -2.08 -14.66
C HIS A 148 16.37 -3.01 -14.50
N PHE A 149 15.14 -2.51 -14.69
CA PHE A 149 13.96 -3.33 -14.49
C PHE A 149 12.80 -2.95 -15.42
N TYR A 150 12.15 -1.79 -15.22
CA TYR A 150 10.90 -1.48 -15.92
C TYR A 150 11.02 -1.33 -17.44
N ASN A 151 12.20 -1.01 -17.98
CA ASN A 151 12.44 -0.97 -19.42
C ASN A 151 12.40 -2.36 -20.11
N HIS A 152 12.36 -3.44 -19.33
CA HIS A 152 12.23 -4.81 -19.82
C HIS A 152 10.81 -5.38 -19.68
N ILE A 153 9.88 -4.61 -19.12
CA ILE A 153 8.53 -5.02 -18.77
C ILE A 153 7.55 -4.65 -19.89
N ASP A 154 6.67 -5.57 -20.25
CA ASP A 154 5.71 -5.40 -21.34
C ASP A 154 4.44 -4.68 -20.93
N ALA A 155 4.04 -4.81 -19.65
CA ALA A 155 2.90 -4.12 -19.05
C ALA A 155 3.22 -3.75 -17.60
N ILE A 156 2.99 -2.49 -17.23
CA ILE A 156 3.25 -2.00 -15.87
C ILE A 156 1.91 -1.64 -15.22
N HIS A 157 1.59 -2.32 -14.14
CA HIS A 157 0.48 -2.02 -13.26
C HIS A 157 0.86 -0.89 -12.31
N TYR A 158 0.12 0.21 -12.35
CA TYR A 158 0.21 1.33 -11.41
C TYR A 158 -1.04 1.37 -10.54
N PRO A 159 -0.96 1.34 -9.21
CA PRO A 159 -2.15 1.44 -8.35
C PRO A 159 -2.91 2.76 -8.50
N THR A 160 -2.22 3.84 -8.89
CA THR A 160 -2.83 5.15 -9.10
C THR A 160 -2.20 5.90 -10.28
N GLU A 161 -3.00 6.79 -10.87
CA GLU A 161 -2.52 7.71 -11.90
C GLU A 161 -1.40 8.62 -11.39
N PHE A 162 -1.45 8.98 -10.09
CA PHE A 162 -0.41 9.78 -9.44
C PHE A 162 0.97 9.16 -9.59
N ILE A 163 1.13 7.88 -9.19
CA ILE A 163 2.46 7.25 -9.21
C ILE A 163 2.94 6.97 -10.63
N ARG A 164 2.02 6.71 -11.58
CA ARG A 164 2.34 6.63 -13.00
C ARG A 164 2.95 7.94 -13.50
N GLN A 165 2.26 9.06 -13.27
CA GLN A 165 2.69 10.38 -13.71
C GLN A 165 4.02 10.80 -13.06
N GLU A 166 4.18 10.55 -11.76
CA GLU A 166 5.42 10.84 -11.04
C GLU A 166 6.60 10.08 -11.67
N PHE A 167 6.45 8.78 -11.89
CA PHE A 167 7.50 7.96 -12.49
C PHE A 167 7.82 8.39 -13.93
N GLU A 168 6.79 8.50 -14.79
CA GLU A 168 6.97 8.90 -16.19
C GLU A 168 7.60 10.30 -16.32
N SER A 169 7.28 11.23 -15.41
CA SER A 169 7.88 12.58 -15.39
C SER A 169 9.39 12.53 -15.16
N VAL A 170 9.85 11.60 -14.33
CA VAL A 170 11.28 11.44 -14.00
C VAL A 170 12.05 10.75 -15.11
N ILE A 171 11.49 9.72 -15.71
CA ILE A 171 12.13 8.98 -16.83
C ILE A 171 11.95 9.67 -18.18
N LYS A 172 11.05 10.67 -18.25
CA LYS A 172 10.74 11.47 -19.46
C LYS A 172 10.25 10.66 -20.65
N GLN A 173 9.48 9.60 -20.41
CA GLN A 173 8.86 8.79 -21.44
C GLN A 173 7.61 8.10 -20.93
N LYS A 174 6.71 7.73 -21.85
CA LYS A 174 5.53 6.95 -21.56
C LYS A 174 5.89 5.48 -21.38
N THR A 175 5.15 4.82 -20.52
CA THR A 175 5.32 3.40 -20.21
C THR A 175 4.10 2.60 -20.73
N PRO A 176 4.21 1.27 -20.91
CA PRO A 176 3.06 0.42 -21.20
C PRO A 176 2.19 0.26 -19.94
N ALA A 177 1.48 1.34 -19.57
CA ALA A 177 0.82 1.52 -18.28
C ALA A 177 -0.61 0.99 -18.26
N TYR A 178 -0.92 0.32 -17.17
CA TYR A 178 -2.28 -0.01 -16.71
C TYR A 178 -2.48 0.60 -15.32
N VAL A 179 -3.45 1.49 -15.19
CA VAL A 179 -3.77 2.13 -13.90
C VAL A 179 -4.97 1.41 -13.30
N ILE A 180 -4.72 0.58 -12.30
CA ILE A 180 -5.71 -0.29 -11.67
C ILE A 180 -5.50 -0.23 -10.16
N SER A 181 -6.53 0.11 -9.39
CA SER A 181 -6.45 0.09 -7.93
C SER A 181 -6.17 -1.34 -7.41
N ASN A 182 -5.49 -1.46 -6.27
CA ASN A 182 -5.37 -2.76 -5.59
C ASN A 182 -6.71 -3.26 -5.03
N GLY A 183 -7.73 -2.41 -5.02
CA GLY A 183 -9.09 -2.73 -4.60
C GLY A 183 -9.29 -2.80 -3.09
N VAL A 184 -10.52 -2.62 -2.68
CA VAL A 184 -10.98 -2.78 -1.29
C VAL A 184 -11.88 -4.01 -1.22
N ASN A 185 -11.60 -4.88 -0.24
CA ASN A 185 -12.37 -6.09 -0.02
C ASN A 185 -13.83 -5.76 0.34
N ASP A 186 -14.77 -6.51 -0.20
CA ASP A 186 -16.21 -6.32 -0.03
C ASP A 186 -16.70 -6.44 1.41
N SER A 187 -15.87 -6.96 2.33
CA SER A 187 -16.17 -6.95 3.75
C SER A 187 -16.16 -5.54 4.38
N PHE A 188 -15.45 -4.58 3.75
CA PHE A 188 -15.41 -3.19 4.21
C PHE A 188 -16.65 -2.43 3.73
N VAL A 189 -17.73 -2.58 4.48
CA VAL A 189 -19.02 -1.95 4.23
C VAL A 189 -19.50 -1.25 5.48
N HIS A 190 -20.42 -0.28 5.30
CA HIS A 190 -21.10 0.34 6.43
C HIS A 190 -21.94 -0.69 7.19
N LYS A 191 -21.83 -0.67 8.52
CA LYS A 191 -22.60 -1.51 9.45
C LYS A 191 -23.06 -0.69 10.64
N ASP A 192 -24.28 -0.93 11.09
CA ASP A 192 -24.77 -0.41 12.37
C ASP A 192 -24.17 -1.23 13.51
N ILE A 193 -23.15 -0.69 14.17
CA ILE A 193 -22.44 -1.35 15.26
C ILE A 193 -22.65 -0.61 16.56
N VAL A 194 -22.99 -1.36 17.63
CA VAL A 194 -23.07 -0.79 18.98
C VAL A 194 -21.64 -0.53 19.46
N ARG A 195 -21.37 0.71 19.84
CA ARG A 195 -20.07 1.13 20.38
C ARG A 195 -19.79 0.45 21.73
N THR A 196 -18.53 0.16 21.97
CA THR A 196 -18.09 -0.28 23.29
C THR A 196 -18.28 0.84 24.33
N PRO A 197 -18.51 0.51 25.61
CA PRO A 197 -18.76 1.52 26.65
C PRO A 197 -17.68 2.61 26.74
N GLU A 198 -16.41 2.26 26.44
CA GLU A 198 -15.27 3.19 26.48
C GLU A 198 -15.35 4.28 25.39
N LEU A 199 -16.10 4.04 24.32
CA LEU A 199 -16.25 4.96 23.18
C LEU A 199 -17.56 5.78 23.27
N ASN A 200 -18.48 5.41 24.15
CA ASN A 200 -19.77 6.10 24.27
C ASN A 200 -19.59 7.57 24.66
N GLY A 201 -20.33 8.46 24.00
CA GLY A 201 -20.32 9.89 24.26
C GLY A 201 -19.03 10.61 23.83
N LYS A 202 -18.13 9.92 23.07
CA LYS A 202 -16.90 10.51 22.55
C LYS A 202 -17.00 10.68 21.04
N PHE A 203 -16.24 11.65 20.52
CA PHE A 203 -15.97 11.79 19.10
C PHE A 203 -14.73 10.96 18.74
N VAL A 204 -14.96 9.80 18.12
CA VAL A 204 -13.92 8.80 17.88
C VAL A 204 -13.25 9.05 16.52
N ILE A 205 -11.97 9.29 16.53
CA ILE A 205 -11.16 9.53 15.33
C ILE A 205 -10.22 8.36 15.09
N LEU A 206 -10.37 7.73 13.94
CA LEU A 206 -9.55 6.59 13.50
C LEU A 206 -8.36 7.04 12.65
N CYS A 207 -7.20 6.44 12.89
CA CYS A 207 -6.04 6.48 12.00
C CYS A 207 -5.47 5.07 11.87
N THR A 208 -5.51 4.51 10.67
CA THR A 208 -5.05 3.14 10.39
C THR A 208 -3.68 3.13 9.71
N GLY A 209 -2.92 2.06 9.95
CA GLY A 209 -1.67 1.78 9.28
C GLY A 209 -0.47 1.63 10.20
N ARG A 210 0.66 1.23 9.60
CA ARG A 210 1.92 1.01 10.33
C ARG A 210 2.35 2.26 11.10
N LEU A 211 2.78 2.10 12.36
CA LEU A 211 3.28 3.21 13.18
C LEU A 211 4.74 3.51 12.80
N SER A 212 4.91 4.31 11.74
CA SER A 212 6.20 4.61 11.12
C SER A 212 6.36 6.10 10.81
N LYS A 213 7.57 6.50 10.38
CA LYS A 213 7.94 7.90 10.24
C LYS A 213 7.13 8.63 9.16
N GLU A 214 6.94 7.99 8.02
CA GLU A 214 6.21 8.51 6.85
C GLU A 214 4.71 8.66 7.12
N LYS A 215 4.16 7.89 8.07
CA LYS A 215 2.74 7.92 8.43
C LYS A 215 2.35 9.09 9.35
N ARG A 216 3.33 9.76 9.98
CA ARG A 216 3.12 11.06 10.67
C ARG A 216 2.01 11.09 11.74
N GLN A 217 1.65 9.96 12.37
CA GLN A 217 0.55 9.88 13.36
C GLN A 217 0.67 10.88 14.51
N GLY A 218 1.88 11.33 14.83
CA GLY A 218 2.09 12.38 15.83
C GLY A 218 1.44 13.73 15.51
N LEU A 219 1.12 14.01 14.23
CA LEU A 219 0.34 15.21 13.86
C LEU A 219 -1.08 15.12 14.41
N LEU A 220 -1.74 13.96 14.31
CA LEU A 220 -3.09 13.76 14.82
C LEU A 220 -3.14 13.90 16.35
N ILE A 221 -2.14 13.37 17.07
CA ILE A 221 -2.07 13.52 18.55
C ILE A 221 -1.95 15.01 18.93
N ARG A 222 -1.15 15.79 18.20
CA ARG A 222 -1.02 17.24 18.40
C ARG A 222 -2.28 18.00 18.02
N ALA A 223 -2.93 17.63 16.92
CA ALA A 223 -4.18 18.22 16.48
C ALA A 223 -5.31 18.02 17.50
N ALA A 224 -5.45 16.80 18.04
CA ALA A 224 -6.43 16.51 19.09
C ALA A 224 -6.25 17.40 20.32
N LYS A 225 -4.98 17.75 20.69
CA LYS A 225 -4.72 18.70 21.77
C LYS A 225 -5.11 20.13 21.43
N LEU A 226 -5.00 20.52 20.15
CA LEU A 226 -5.31 21.89 19.68
C LEU A 226 -6.79 22.11 19.35
N SER A 227 -7.54 21.03 19.20
CA SER A 227 -9.00 21.07 18.96
C SER A 227 -9.73 21.70 20.13
N LYS A 228 -10.77 22.49 19.85
CA LYS A 228 -11.70 22.99 20.88
C LYS A 228 -12.52 21.88 21.55
N TYR A 229 -12.59 20.71 20.91
CA TYR A 229 -13.23 19.48 21.42
C TYR A 229 -12.23 18.47 21.99
N SER A 230 -11.05 18.90 22.37
CA SER A 230 -9.98 18.03 22.90
C SER A 230 -10.44 17.09 24.02
N ASP A 231 -11.41 17.53 24.83
CA ASP A 231 -11.97 16.74 25.94
C ASP A 231 -13.00 15.69 25.52
N GLU A 232 -13.53 15.79 24.31
CA GLU A 232 -14.51 14.84 23.74
C GLU A 232 -13.86 13.85 22.78
N ILE A 233 -12.72 14.22 22.18
CA ILE A 233 -12.01 13.39 21.19
C ILE A 233 -11.41 12.14 21.85
N GLN A 234 -11.67 10.99 21.24
CA GLN A 234 -10.95 9.74 21.45
C GLN A 234 -10.18 9.36 20.19
N LEU A 235 -8.87 9.32 20.26
CA LEU A 235 -8.03 8.82 19.16
C LEU A 235 -7.90 7.31 19.22
N LEU A 236 -8.04 6.66 18.07
CA LEU A 236 -7.83 5.24 17.89
C LEU A 236 -6.82 5.02 16.74
N PHE A 237 -5.69 4.43 17.09
CA PHE A 237 -4.64 4.06 16.13
C PHE A 237 -4.67 2.56 15.91
N ALA A 238 -5.15 2.14 14.73
CA ALA A 238 -5.22 0.74 14.34
C ALA A 238 -3.96 0.35 13.55
N GLY A 239 -3.00 -0.25 14.24
CA GLY A 239 -1.76 -0.72 13.66
C GLY A 239 -0.60 -0.82 14.64
N GLU A 240 0.47 -1.43 14.18
CA GLU A 240 1.73 -1.62 14.91
C GLU A 240 2.90 -0.98 14.17
N GLY A 241 4.01 -0.80 14.86
CA GLY A 241 5.23 -0.31 14.23
C GLY A 241 6.24 0.29 15.20
N PRO A 242 7.43 0.61 14.67
CA PRO A 242 8.59 1.01 15.49
C PRO A 242 8.37 2.30 16.29
N ARG A 243 7.41 3.13 15.89
CA ARG A 243 7.17 4.42 16.57
C ARG A 243 6.12 4.36 17.68
N LEU A 244 5.57 3.19 18.03
CA LEU A 244 4.57 3.05 19.10
C LEU A 244 5.00 3.75 20.41
N GLY A 245 6.19 3.43 20.92
CA GLY A 245 6.70 4.01 22.16
C GLY A 245 6.91 5.53 22.10
N GLU A 246 7.28 6.07 20.93
CA GLU A 246 7.40 7.51 20.71
C GLU A 246 6.03 8.21 20.74
N LEU A 247 5.05 7.63 20.02
CA LEU A 247 3.68 8.17 19.97
C LEU A 247 3.01 8.13 21.35
N GLN A 248 3.21 7.07 22.10
CA GLN A 248 2.72 6.97 23.48
C GLN A 248 3.36 8.01 24.42
N ARG A 249 4.67 8.26 24.30
CA ARG A 249 5.36 9.34 25.05
C ARG A 249 4.81 10.71 24.68
N LEU A 250 4.62 10.98 23.38
CA LEU A 250 4.04 12.22 22.91
C LEU A 250 2.63 12.45 23.47
N ALA A 251 1.77 11.43 23.43
CA ALA A 251 0.42 11.50 23.96
C ALA A 251 0.42 11.84 25.47
N ARG A 252 1.27 11.17 26.25
CA ARG A 252 1.44 11.48 27.69
C ARG A 252 1.93 12.89 27.93
N SER A 253 2.90 13.38 27.15
CA SER A 253 3.45 14.74 27.31
C SER A 253 2.44 15.86 27.03
N LEU A 254 1.42 15.57 26.19
CA LEU A 254 0.36 16.52 25.87
C LEU A 254 -0.83 16.47 26.83
N ASN A 255 -0.83 15.50 27.73
CA ASN A 255 -1.84 15.33 28.78
C ASN A 255 -3.27 15.42 28.22
N LEU A 256 -3.59 14.56 27.23
CA LEU A 256 -4.94 14.44 26.68
C LEU A 256 -5.88 13.85 27.72
N LYS A 257 -7.11 14.36 27.82
CA LYS A 257 -8.13 13.84 28.76
C LYS A 257 -8.50 12.39 28.44
N ASN A 258 -8.64 12.07 27.15
CA ASN A 258 -8.82 10.71 26.68
C ASN A 258 -7.49 10.23 26.07
N PRO A 259 -6.72 9.37 26.73
CA PRO A 259 -5.48 8.82 26.19
C PRO A 259 -5.75 8.07 24.87
N PRO A 260 -4.92 8.26 23.84
CA PRO A 260 -5.05 7.52 22.59
C PRO A 260 -4.97 6.00 22.79
N MET A 261 -5.83 5.28 22.13
CA MET A 261 -5.83 3.82 22.08
C MET A 261 -4.95 3.35 20.90
N PHE A 262 -4.08 2.38 21.15
CA PHE A 262 -3.21 1.76 20.13
C PHE A 262 -3.46 0.27 20.15
N ALA A 263 -3.93 -0.29 19.03
CA ALA A 263 -4.18 -1.72 18.92
C ALA A 263 -3.94 -2.22 17.49
N PHE A 264 -3.61 -3.50 17.36
CA PHE A 264 -3.63 -4.22 16.11
C PHE A 264 -4.92 -5.05 16.05
N TYR A 265 -5.59 -5.01 14.93
CA TYR A 265 -6.83 -5.73 14.69
C TYR A 265 -6.69 -6.72 13.54
N SER A 266 -7.39 -7.84 13.63
CA SER A 266 -7.61 -8.69 12.46
C SER A 266 -8.36 -7.89 11.38
N ARG A 267 -8.36 -8.35 10.14
CA ARG A 267 -9.12 -7.66 9.09
C ARG A 267 -10.62 -7.66 9.34
N GLU A 268 -11.13 -8.74 9.95
CA GLU A 268 -12.53 -8.89 10.33
C GLU A 268 -12.91 -7.91 11.44
N ASP A 269 -12.12 -7.84 12.51
CA ASP A 269 -12.34 -6.91 13.63
C ASP A 269 -12.17 -5.45 13.18
N LEU A 270 -11.27 -5.18 12.24
CA LEU A 270 -11.01 -3.82 11.75
C LEU A 270 -12.25 -3.20 11.09
N VAL A 271 -13.06 -3.98 10.38
CA VAL A 271 -14.32 -3.52 9.80
C VAL A 271 -15.25 -2.98 10.89
N ASP A 272 -15.39 -3.72 11.99
CA ASP A 272 -16.25 -3.32 13.10
C ASP A 272 -15.68 -2.08 13.82
N VAL A 273 -14.36 -2.04 14.01
CA VAL A 273 -13.67 -0.87 14.58
C VAL A 273 -13.86 0.39 13.74
N ILE A 274 -13.76 0.29 12.41
CA ILE A 274 -14.02 1.43 11.52
C ILE A 274 -15.45 1.93 11.71
N ASN A 275 -16.43 1.03 11.76
CA ASN A 275 -17.84 1.36 11.90
C ASN A 275 -18.22 1.93 13.29
N MET A 276 -17.36 1.83 14.30
CA MET A 276 -17.52 2.49 15.59
C MET A 276 -17.00 3.94 15.61
N CYS A 277 -16.33 4.41 14.56
CA CYS A 277 -15.68 5.71 14.51
C CYS A 277 -16.54 6.79 13.87
N ASP A 278 -16.22 8.07 14.15
CA ASP A 278 -16.93 9.24 13.62
C ASP A 278 -16.23 9.92 12.47
N LEU A 279 -14.89 9.80 12.41
CA LEU A 279 -14.03 10.45 11.44
C LEU A 279 -12.81 9.59 11.16
N TYR A 280 -12.32 9.62 9.93
CA TYR A 280 -11.03 9.03 9.57
C TYR A 280 -9.98 10.12 9.34
N VAL A 281 -8.77 9.97 9.87
CA VAL A 281 -7.68 10.92 9.61
C VAL A 281 -6.48 10.20 9.00
N HIS A 282 -6.05 10.66 7.83
CA HIS A 282 -4.90 10.13 7.11
C HIS A 282 -3.73 11.12 7.14
N THR A 283 -2.80 10.92 8.06
CA THR A 283 -1.66 11.84 8.26
C THR A 283 -0.43 11.53 7.41
N SER A 284 -0.46 10.46 6.62
CA SER A 284 0.71 10.00 5.86
C SER A 284 1.24 11.06 4.88
N GLU A 285 2.57 11.17 4.80
CA GLU A 285 3.24 12.07 3.85
C GLU A 285 3.50 11.38 2.50
N ILE A 286 3.62 10.04 2.49
CA ILE A 286 4.00 9.25 1.32
C ILE A 286 3.05 8.07 1.18
N GLU A 287 2.33 8.01 0.07
CA GLU A 287 1.45 6.89 -0.29
C GLU A 287 1.35 6.71 -1.79
N ILE A 288 1.41 5.46 -2.23
CA ILE A 288 1.12 5.10 -3.61
C ILE A 288 -0.39 5.04 -3.85
N GLU A 289 -1.17 4.54 -2.87
CA GLU A 289 -2.62 4.43 -2.97
C GLU A 289 -3.34 4.67 -1.63
N ALA A 290 -2.81 4.18 -0.51
CA ALA A 290 -3.45 4.22 0.82
C ALA A 290 -4.77 3.41 0.90
N ILE A 291 -4.68 2.09 0.69
CA ILE A 291 -5.83 1.16 0.80
C ILE A 291 -6.59 1.38 2.12
N SER A 292 -5.88 1.62 3.23
CA SER A 292 -6.51 1.87 4.53
C SER A 292 -7.43 3.11 4.58
N CYS A 293 -7.16 4.13 3.74
CA CYS A 293 -8.06 5.25 3.58
C CYS A 293 -9.30 4.84 2.77
N LEU A 294 -9.12 4.05 1.72
CA LEU A 294 -10.24 3.55 0.91
C LEU A 294 -11.12 2.59 1.71
N GLU A 295 -10.55 1.75 2.59
CA GLU A 295 -11.30 0.88 3.52
C GLU A 295 -12.20 1.70 4.46
N ALA A 296 -11.67 2.78 5.03
CA ALA A 296 -12.44 3.68 5.89
C ALA A 296 -13.58 4.40 5.11
N ILE A 297 -13.28 4.87 3.90
CA ILE A 297 -14.27 5.50 2.99
C ILE A 297 -15.37 4.51 2.62
N SER A 298 -15.02 3.26 2.32
CA SER A 298 -16.00 2.21 1.96
C SER A 298 -16.95 1.87 3.11
N CYS A 299 -16.49 2.02 4.36
CA CYS A 299 -17.34 1.91 5.55
C CYS A 299 -18.12 3.20 5.86
N GLY A 300 -18.05 4.24 5.03
CA GLY A 300 -18.81 5.48 5.20
C GLY A 300 -18.15 6.54 6.07
N LEU A 301 -16.88 6.39 6.47
CA LEU A 301 -16.18 7.44 7.20
C LEU A 301 -15.74 8.58 6.27
N VAL A 302 -15.99 9.81 6.71
CA VAL A 302 -15.43 11.00 6.07
C VAL A 302 -13.95 11.10 6.39
N PRO A 303 -13.04 11.19 5.40
CA PRO A 303 -11.63 11.33 5.64
C PRO A 303 -11.19 12.78 5.77
N VAL A 304 -10.20 13.05 6.63
CA VAL A 304 -9.37 14.27 6.64
C VAL A 304 -7.95 13.86 6.31
N ILE A 305 -7.41 14.37 5.21
CA ILE A 305 -6.23 13.84 4.53
C ILE A 305 -5.12 14.89 4.49
N ASN A 306 -3.89 14.46 4.74
CA ASN A 306 -2.70 15.30 4.60
C ASN A 306 -2.47 15.70 3.13
N ASP A 307 -2.43 17.01 2.84
CA ASP A 307 -2.20 17.54 1.49
C ASP A 307 -0.73 17.43 1.08
N SER A 308 -0.25 16.21 0.96
CA SER A 308 1.12 15.91 0.52
C SER A 308 1.20 15.68 -0.98
N LYS A 309 2.09 16.41 -1.65
CA LYS A 309 2.42 16.20 -3.08
C LYS A 309 3.13 14.87 -3.36
N LYS A 310 3.53 14.13 -2.32
CA LYS A 310 4.17 12.81 -2.42
C LYS A 310 3.20 11.66 -2.13
N SER A 311 1.91 11.96 -2.02
CA SER A 311 0.88 10.99 -1.64
C SER A 311 -0.27 11.01 -2.64
N ALA A 312 -0.66 9.83 -3.11
CA ALA A 312 -1.86 9.65 -3.92
C ALA A 312 -3.14 9.94 -3.13
N THR A 313 -3.09 9.81 -1.79
CA THR A 313 -4.28 9.94 -0.92
C THR A 313 -4.94 11.31 -1.03
N ARG A 314 -4.17 12.37 -1.31
CA ARG A 314 -4.74 13.72 -1.52
C ARG A 314 -5.83 13.75 -2.61
N TYR A 315 -5.73 12.89 -3.61
CA TYR A 315 -6.68 12.81 -4.72
C TYR A 315 -7.99 12.08 -4.36
N PHE A 316 -8.08 11.51 -3.17
CA PHE A 316 -9.32 10.96 -2.63
C PHE A 316 -10.19 12.03 -1.95
N ALA A 317 -9.67 13.23 -1.72
CA ALA A 317 -10.44 14.32 -1.16
C ALA A 317 -11.48 14.82 -2.16
N LEU A 318 -12.76 14.75 -1.79
CA LEU A 318 -13.88 15.25 -2.59
C LEU A 318 -14.12 16.76 -2.40
N ASP A 319 -13.47 17.36 -1.38
CA ASP A 319 -13.62 18.76 -1.03
C ASP A 319 -12.36 19.25 -0.29
N GLU A 320 -12.05 20.55 -0.34
CA GLU A 320 -10.93 21.15 0.39
C GLU A 320 -11.06 21.02 1.92
N LYS A 321 -12.29 20.83 2.42
CA LYS A 321 -12.54 20.55 3.84
C LYS A 321 -12.01 19.18 4.27
N ASN A 322 -11.75 18.29 3.32
CA ASN A 322 -11.15 16.98 3.52
C ASN A 322 -9.62 17.00 3.46
N LEU A 323 -9.01 18.16 3.18
CA LEU A 323 -7.55 18.32 3.13
C LEU A 323 -7.08 19.23 4.26
N PHE A 324 -5.98 18.87 4.91
CA PHE A 324 -5.26 19.74 5.80
C PHE A 324 -3.82 19.98 5.31
N ASN A 325 -3.29 21.17 5.58
CA ASN A 325 -1.98 21.60 5.13
C ASN A 325 -0.88 20.70 5.66
N LEU A 326 0.07 20.36 4.80
CA LEU A 326 1.20 19.47 5.13
C LEU A 326 1.92 19.92 6.40
N ASN A 327 2.04 19.01 7.36
CA ASN A 327 2.71 19.22 8.65
C ASN A 327 2.06 20.27 9.57
N ASP A 328 0.82 20.67 9.34
CA ASP A 328 0.13 21.66 10.16
C ASP A 328 -0.91 20.99 11.10
N PRO A 329 -0.55 20.75 12.38
CA PRO A 329 -1.50 20.16 13.33
C PRO A 329 -2.63 21.12 13.73
N LYS A 330 -2.47 22.45 13.54
CA LYS A 330 -3.52 23.41 13.82
C LYS A 330 -4.61 23.37 12.74
N ASP A 331 -4.21 23.36 11.47
CA ASP A 331 -5.17 23.21 10.36
C ASP A 331 -5.87 21.85 10.44
N LEU A 332 -5.15 20.77 10.81
CA LEU A 332 -5.80 19.47 11.07
C LEU A 332 -6.84 19.55 12.20
N ALA A 333 -6.53 20.26 13.28
CA ALA A 333 -7.49 20.50 14.38
C ALA A 333 -8.73 21.26 13.90
N ASP A 334 -8.54 22.31 13.09
CA ASP A 334 -9.65 23.10 12.53
C ASP A 334 -10.54 22.28 11.59
N LYS A 335 -9.96 21.34 10.81
CA LYS A 335 -10.73 20.40 9.98
C LYS A 335 -11.51 19.38 10.82
N ILE A 336 -10.91 18.87 11.90
CA ILE A 336 -11.60 17.98 12.85
C ILE A 336 -12.78 18.71 13.49
N ASP A 337 -12.55 19.92 13.99
CA ASP A 337 -13.57 20.77 14.61
C ASP A 337 -14.70 21.07 13.63
N TYR A 338 -14.36 21.34 12.37
CA TYR A 338 -15.35 21.57 11.31
C TYR A 338 -16.30 20.37 11.15
N TRP A 339 -15.77 19.14 11.01
CA TRP A 339 -16.59 17.95 10.82
C TRP A 339 -17.36 17.55 12.08
N HIS A 340 -16.88 17.93 13.26
CA HIS A 340 -17.63 17.80 14.51
C HIS A 340 -18.83 18.76 14.55
N ASP A 341 -18.63 20.01 14.17
CA ASP A 341 -19.68 21.06 14.18
C ASP A 341 -20.77 20.87 13.12
N HIS A 342 -20.49 20.13 12.04
CA HIS A 342 -21.37 20.00 10.88
C HIS A 342 -21.84 18.55 10.64
N PRO A 343 -22.54 17.91 11.59
CA PRO A 343 -22.91 16.49 11.48
C PRO A 343 -23.80 16.18 10.28
N THR A 344 -24.70 17.09 9.89
CA THR A 344 -25.57 16.92 8.72
C THR A 344 -24.75 16.94 7.42
N GLU A 345 -23.80 17.86 7.29
CA GLU A 345 -22.91 17.90 6.12
C GLU A 345 -21.98 16.68 6.10
N LYS A 346 -21.48 16.25 7.28
CA LYS A 346 -20.69 15.04 7.41
C LYS A 346 -21.44 13.80 6.91
N ALA A 347 -22.72 13.65 7.27
CA ALA A 347 -23.55 12.55 6.80
C ALA A 347 -23.72 12.57 5.27
N ALA A 348 -24.03 13.74 4.69
CA ALA A 348 -24.12 13.88 3.23
C ALA A 348 -22.78 13.59 2.53
N ARG A 349 -21.67 13.97 3.14
CA ARG A 349 -20.33 13.69 2.63
C ARG A 349 -19.97 12.21 2.72
N ALA A 350 -20.38 11.51 3.79
CA ALA A 350 -20.21 10.07 3.94
C ALA A 350 -20.91 9.31 2.81
N GLU A 351 -22.13 9.70 2.44
CA GLU A 351 -22.86 9.11 1.31
C GLU A 351 -22.15 9.34 -0.04
N ALA A 352 -21.61 10.55 -0.24
CA ALA A 352 -20.80 10.85 -1.43
C ALA A 352 -19.53 9.99 -1.49
N TYR A 353 -18.86 9.76 -0.36
CA TYR A 353 -17.70 8.88 -0.27
C TYR A 353 -18.06 7.41 -0.47
N HIS A 354 -19.18 6.96 0.05
CA HIS A 354 -19.68 5.61 -0.21
C HIS A 354 -19.87 5.38 -1.72
N SER A 355 -20.53 6.31 -2.41
CA SER A 355 -20.69 6.25 -3.87
C SER A 355 -19.33 6.29 -4.60
N TYR A 356 -18.40 7.13 -4.16
CA TYR A 356 -17.05 7.24 -4.71
C TYR A 356 -16.27 5.93 -4.55
N SER A 357 -16.43 5.20 -3.44
CA SER A 357 -15.69 3.99 -3.15
C SER A 357 -16.01 2.82 -4.09
N GLY A 358 -17.17 2.83 -4.74
CA GLY A 358 -17.61 1.75 -5.63
C GLY A 358 -16.64 1.43 -6.79
N GLN A 359 -15.87 2.44 -7.25
CA GLN A 359 -14.84 2.25 -8.28
C GLN A 359 -13.62 1.44 -7.81
N PHE A 360 -13.45 1.26 -6.49
CA PHE A 360 -12.35 0.52 -5.87
C PHE A 360 -12.78 -0.87 -5.41
N ASN A 361 -13.92 -1.37 -5.89
CA ASN A 361 -14.39 -2.73 -5.59
C ASN A 361 -13.30 -3.76 -5.94
N PHE A 362 -13.02 -4.66 -5.01
CA PHE A 362 -11.93 -5.65 -5.14
C PHE A 362 -12.08 -6.55 -6.37
N ASP A 363 -13.26 -7.13 -6.58
CA ASP A 363 -13.47 -8.07 -7.67
C ASP A 363 -13.32 -7.40 -9.03
N HIS A 364 -13.83 -6.17 -9.17
CA HIS A 364 -13.64 -5.38 -10.39
C HIS A 364 -12.16 -5.06 -10.64
N CYS A 365 -11.43 -4.62 -9.62
CA CYS A 365 -10.00 -4.32 -9.77
C CYS A 365 -9.19 -5.56 -10.12
N MET A 366 -9.48 -6.71 -9.51
CA MET A 366 -8.81 -7.96 -9.81
C MET A 366 -9.17 -8.50 -11.21
N GLU A 367 -10.40 -8.28 -11.68
CA GLU A 367 -10.78 -8.60 -13.06
C GLU A 367 -9.98 -7.79 -14.09
N GLU A 368 -9.76 -6.49 -13.83
CA GLU A 368 -8.92 -5.65 -14.67
C GLU A 368 -7.44 -6.09 -14.62
N MET A 369 -6.95 -6.52 -13.45
CA MET A 369 -5.61 -7.11 -13.32
C MET A 369 -5.48 -8.41 -14.14
N GLU A 370 -6.46 -9.30 -14.08
CA GLU A 370 -6.50 -10.53 -14.88
C GLU A 370 -6.52 -10.20 -16.39
N LYS A 371 -7.33 -9.23 -16.83
CA LYS A 371 -7.37 -8.77 -18.23
C LYS A 371 -6.01 -8.24 -18.69
N MET A 372 -5.32 -7.46 -17.85
CA MET A 372 -3.95 -6.99 -18.14
C MET A 372 -2.98 -8.17 -18.32
N ILE A 373 -2.99 -9.15 -17.41
CA ILE A 373 -2.12 -10.33 -17.47
C ILE A 373 -2.42 -11.15 -18.73
N ILE A 374 -3.70 -11.39 -19.05
CA ILE A 374 -4.11 -12.10 -20.27
C ILE A 374 -3.71 -11.32 -21.54
N ALA A 375 -3.81 -10.01 -21.54
CA ALA A 375 -3.36 -9.19 -22.66
C ALA A 375 -1.84 -9.27 -22.85
N THR A 376 -1.10 -9.23 -21.75
CA THR A 376 0.37 -9.34 -21.75
C THR A 376 0.82 -10.70 -22.26
N SER A 377 0.17 -11.79 -21.85
CA SER A 377 0.53 -13.15 -22.31
C SER A 377 0.42 -13.37 -23.82
N LYS A 378 -0.33 -12.52 -24.52
CA LYS A 378 -0.49 -12.60 -25.99
C LYS A 378 0.64 -11.90 -26.75
N ILE A 379 1.53 -11.21 -26.06
CA ILE A 379 2.68 -10.53 -26.69
C ILE A 379 3.68 -11.59 -27.15
N LYS A 380 3.86 -11.69 -28.47
CA LYS A 380 4.83 -12.64 -29.05
C LYS A 380 6.25 -12.10 -28.87
N LYS A 381 7.11 -12.86 -28.21
CA LYS A 381 8.54 -12.57 -28.04
C LYS A 381 9.39 -13.70 -28.61
N GLU A 382 10.48 -13.33 -29.25
CA GLU A 382 11.51 -14.30 -29.65
C GLU A 382 12.58 -14.39 -28.56
N PRO A 383 13.02 -15.60 -28.18
CA PRO A 383 14.16 -15.77 -27.27
C PRO A 383 15.42 -15.15 -27.85
N LEU A 384 16.19 -14.46 -27.01
CA LEU A 384 17.44 -13.79 -27.45
C LEU A 384 18.50 -14.76 -28.01
N HIS A 385 18.46 -16.04 -27.64
CA HIS A 385 19.45 -17.06 -28.03
C HIS A 385 19.15 -17.81 -29.34
N ARG A 386 18.15 -17.39 -30.14
CA ARG A 386 17.96 -17.95 -31.49
C ARG A 386 18.79 -17.26 -32.59
N LYS A 387 19.72 -16.36 -32.24
CA LYS A 387 20.72 -15.79 -33.16
C LYS A 387 22.08 -16.43 -32.88
N ALA A 388 22.27 -17.66 -33.31
CA ALA A 388 23.55 -18.32 -33.46
C ALA A 388 23.64 -18.88 -34.88
#